data_73052bf73f22bd34c1f144ed17436053
#
_entry.id   73052bf73f22bd34c1f144ed17436053
#
_cell.length_a   1.000
_cell.length_b   1.000
_cell.length_c   1.000
_cell.angle_alpha   90.00
_cell.angle_beta   90.00
_cell.angle_gamma   90.00
#
_symmetry.space_group_name_H-M   'P 1'
#
loop_
_entity.id
_entity.type
_entity.pdbx_description
1 polymer ?
#
loop_
_entity_poly.entity_id
_entity_poly.type
_entity_poly.pdbx_seq_one_letter_code
_entity_poly.pdbx_strand_id
1 'polypeptide(L)'
;MYKEILSKNTIDRTFSEEEMKAIKLKSFGEYDVVGKSKVPFDLPSKLDGSAKYGIDVFVPNMVYGIVVQNPTRWGAVPKSVNETAAKKIDGYVGAYVEKEGFARINTGYVVALGETYWAAEKAAKALKIDWDLGPNKNVSSKVIRDESIKLQKDPSTGFLWVLEGDTDKAMKNASNKHTAVYETAIAYHGTMEPMNCTAYEKDGVWHLHGGNQWFSMAAPTAAAALGVEADKVVCHQYLAGTGFGRRTEPDAHILTAQVCKYAGRPVKLIFSREQDMMFDFHRTPTYQVIEGGEEFGRLTSMKHDVVAGWSTRRAAPGFMPDSVDKKGKVDQFSTNGSDHWYDVPNHQVRSIPNDLSDKALPVGFLRAVAPGWTFWAVESYMDEMAKKAGRDPLAFRLDHLTAQGKNAGTPPNTVGGAHRLRNALLVAAGRAGYGVKPLGKNVGMGMAAVSSQERGSPTWTACVAEVEVNPQSGDVVVKKVTISMDVGTAVNPEGVKKQIEGSALYGISLAMYEEL
;
A
#
# COMPACT_ATOMS: atom_id res chain seq x y z
N MET A 1 -37.79 5.90 -10.60
CA MET A 1 -37.02 6.89 -9.83
C MET A 1 -36.13 7.77 -10.72
N TYR A 2 -35.01 7.33 -11.33
CA TYR A 2 -34.12 8.20 -12.15
C TYR A 2 -34.86 8.87 -13.32
N LYS A 3 -35.67 8.12 -14.08
CA LYS A 3 -36.47 8.67 -15.18
C LYS A 3 -37.46 9.76 -14.72
N GLU A 4 -38.04 9.60 -13.54
CA GLU A 4 -38.96 10.56 -12.93
C GLU A 4 -38.22 11.82 -12.43
N ILE A 5 -37.01 11.66 -11.86
CA ILE A 5 -36.17 12.78 -11.46
C ILE A 5 -35.73 13.58 -12.69
N LEU A 6 -35.27 12.90 -13.75
CA LEU A 6 -34.85 13.52 -15.01
C LEU A 6 -35.99 14.26 -15.71
N SER A 7 -37.24 13.77 -15.59
CA SER A 7 -38.40 14.42 -16.20
C SER A 7 -38.82 15.72 -15.51
N LYS A 8 -38.36 15.98 -14.29
CA LYS A 8 -38.75 17.16 -13.49
C LYS A 8 -37.79 18.35 -13.61
N ASN A 9 -36.79 18.30 -14.47
CA ASN A 9 -35.80 19.38 -14.73
C ASN A 9 -35.16 20.04 -13.50
N THR A 10 -34.98 19.30 -12.40
CA THR A 10 -34.50 19.84 -11.11
C THR A 10 -33.10 19.40 -10.73
N ILE A 11 -32.33 18.87 -11.70
CA ILE A 11 -31.01 18.24 -11.38
C ILE A 11 -29.86 19.24 -11.46
N ASP A 12 -30.01 20.31 -12.23
CA ASP A 12 -28.96 21.34 -12.38
C ASP A 12 -29.10 22.42 -11.29
N ARG A 13 -28.73 22.01 -10.09
CA ARG A 13 -28.78 22.88 -8.91
C ARG A 13 -27.63 22.55 -7.96
N THR A 14 -26.92 23.58 -7.53
CA THR A 14 -25.95 23.50 -6.43
C THR A 14 -26.66 23.76 -5.10
N PHE A 15 -26.45 22.88 -4.13
CA PHE A 15 -26.95 23.08 -2.76
C PHE A 15 -25.99 23.97 -1.98
N SER A 16 -26.53 24.90 -1.19
CA SER A 16 -25.72 25.66 -0.24
C SER A 16 -25.25 24.77 0.92
N GLU A 17 -24.21 25.23 1.65
CA GLU A 17 -23.77 24.51 2.85
C GLU A 17 -24.87 24.43 3.93
N GLU A 18 -25.71 25.44 4.02
CA GLU A 18 -26.83 25.48 4.97
C GLU A 18 -27.90 24.47 4.61
N GLU A 19 -28.26 24.37 3.33
CA GLU A 19 -29.18 23.34 2.83
C GLU A 19 -28.63 21.94 3.08
N MET A 20 -27.33 21.72 2.84
CA MET A 20 -26.68 20.43 3.12
C MET A 20 -26.69 20.08 4.60
N LYS A 21 -26.42 21.06 5.48
CA LYS A 21 -26.46 20.88 6.94
C LYS A 21 -27.89 20.65 7.47
N ALA A 22 -28.91 21.19 6.79
CA ALA A 22 -30.31 21.01 7.17
C ALA A 22 -30.89 19.63 6.80
N ILE A 23 -30.19 18.82 5.99
CA ILE A 23 -30.64 17.47 5.64
C ILE A 23 -30.61 16.58 6.89
N LYS A 24 -31.80 16.15 7.32
CA LYS A 24 -31.93 15.19 8.42
C LYS A 24 -31.54 13.80 7.95
N LEU A 25 -30.40 13.31 8.42
CA LEU A 25 -29.97 11.94 8.18
C LEU A 25 -30.72 10.97 9.09
N LYS A 26 -30.90 9.74 8.64
CA LYS A 26 -31.42 8.65 9.49
C LYS A 26 -30.47 8.39 10.67
N SER A 27 -31.03 8.14 11.83
CA SER A 27 -30.28 7.62 12.97
C SER A 27 -29.91 6.14 12.75
N PHE A 28 -28.94 5.64 13.55
CA PHE A 28 -28.49 4.24 13.42
C PHE A 28 -29.65 3.24 13.57
N GLY A 29 -30.61 3.50 14.45
CA GLY A 29 -31.77 2.63 14.66
C GLY A 29 -32.77 2.59 13.51
N GLU A 30 -32.71 3.58 12.60
CA GLU A 30 -33.59 3.69 11.43
C GLU A 30 -32.99 3.04 10.17
N TYR A 31 -31.81 2.43 10.26
CA TYR A 31 -31.19 1.78 9.12
C TYR A 31 -31.77 0.37 8.87
N ASP A 32 -32.20 0.13 7.62
CA ASP A 32 -32.68 -1.19 7.19
C ASP A 32 -31.58 -2.07 6.60
N VAL A 33 -30.52 -1.47 6.06
CA VAL A 33 -29.43 -2.17 5.37
C VAL A 33 -28.10 -1.96 6.07
N VAL A 34 -27.75 -0.72 6.42
CA VAL A 34 -26.52 -0.38 7.13
C VAL A 34 -26.51 -1.04 8.50
N GLY A 35 -25.39 -1.64 8.89
CA GLY A 35 -25.22 -2.35 10.15
C GLY A 35 -25.72 -3.80 10.16
N LYS A 36 -26.25 -4.28 9.04
CA LYS A 36 -26.73 -5.66 8.90
C LYS A 36 -25.87 -6.42 7.89
N SER A 37 -25.50 -7.65 8.23
CA SER A 37 -24.77 -8.53 7.32
C SER A 37 -25.62 -8.85 6.09
N LYS A 38 -25.12 -8.50 4.93
CA LYS A 38 -25.77 -8.76 3.64
C LYS A 38 -24.80 -9.51 2.73
N VAL A 39 -25.34 -10.48 2.02
CA VAL A 39 -24.62 -11.17 0.96
C VAL A 39 -24.40 -10.18 -0.19
N PRO A 40 -23.17 -10.01 -0.71
CA PRO A 40 -22.92 -9.18 -1.87
C PRO A 40 -23.77 -9.64 -3.07
N PHE A 41 -24.40 -8.69 -3.76
CA PHE A 41 -25.28 -9.01 -4.90
C PHE A 41 -24.53 -9.65 -6.08
N ASP A 42 -23.23 -9.41 -6.18
CA ASP A 42 -22.34 -9.93 -7.21
C ASP A 42 -21.67 -11.28 -6.82
N LEU A 43 -21.98 -11.82 -5.64
CA LEU A 43 -21.40 -13.09 -5.18
C LEU A 43 -21.80 -14.28 -6.08
N PRO A 44 -23.04 -14.44 -6.53
CA PRO A 44 -23.41 -15.55 -7.41
C PRO A 44 -22.56 -15.62 -8.67
N SER A 45 -22.35 -14.49 -9.35
CA SER A 45 -21.55 -14.45 -10.58
C SER A 45 -20.08 -14.78 -10.34
N LYS A 46 -19.55 -14.51 -9.15
CA LYS A 46 -18.19 -14.88 -8.77
C LYS A 46 -18.03 -16.36 -8.46
N LEU A 47 -19.12 -17.04 -8.09
CA LEU A 47 -19.13 -18.47 -7.75
C LEU A 47 -19.38 -19.35 -8.98
N ASP A 48 -20.20 -18.89 -9.93
CA ASP A 48 -20.53 -19.66 -11.14
C ASP A 48 -19.62 -19.34 -12.34
N GLY A 49 -18.65 -18.43 -12.19
CA GLY A 49 -17.70 -18.05 -13.23
C GLY A 49 -18.24 -17.06 -14.26
N SER A 50 -19.44 -16.54 -14.09
CA SER A 50 -20.02 -15.52 -14.99
C SER A 50 -19.52 -14.10 -14.74
N ALA A 51 -18.87 -13.85 -13.59
CA ALA A 51 -18.23 -12.58 -13.29
C ALA A 51 -17.14 -12.26 -14.32
N LYS A 52 -17.07 -11.00 -14.74
CA LYS A 52 -16.10 -10.53 -15.74
C LYS A 52 -15.00 -9.70 -15.09
N TYR A 53 -13.78 -10.16 -15.23
CA TYR A 53 -12.56 -9.48 -14.84
C TYR A 53 -11.85 -8.87 -16.05
N GLY A 54 -10.86 -8.04 -15.85
CA GLY A 54 -10.09 -7.45 -16.93
C GLY A 54 -9.45 -8.49 -17.84
N ILE A 55 -8.98 -9.59 -17.27
CA ILE A 55 -8.36 -10.70 -18.01
C ILE A 55 -9.34 -11.43 -18.94
N ASP A 56 -10.64 -11.36 -18.68
CA ASP A 56 -11.68 -12.03 -19.49
C ASP A 56 -12.11 -11.23 -20.72
N VAL A 57 -11.66 -9.98 -20.85
CA VAL A 57 -12.05 -9.11 -21.97
C VAL A 57 -11.57 -9.71 -23.28
N PHE A 58 -12.47 -9.84 -24.24
CA PHE A 58 -12.17 -10.27 -25.60
C PHE A 58 -12.67 -9.24 -26.59
N VAL A 59 -11.82 -8.87 -27.54
CA VAL A 59 -12.17 -7.98 -28.66
C VAL A 59 -11.77 -8.71 -29.94
N PRO A 60 -12.65 -8.78 -30.97
CA PRO A 60 -12.33 -9.42 -32.24
C PRO A 60 -11.04 -8.88 -32.86
N ASN A 61 -10.24 -9.73 -33.45
CA ASN A 61 -8.95 -9.43 -34.09
C ASN A 61 -7.88 -8.87 -33.15
N MET A 62 -8.01 -9.05 -31.82
CA MET A 62 -6.99 -8.63 -30.89
C MET A 62 -5.75 -9.53 -30.96
N VAL A 63 -4.61 -8.95 -30.65
CA VAL A 63 -3.35 -9.67 -30.39
C VAL A 63 -3.03 -9.62 -28.91
N TYR A 64 -2.17 -10.55 -28.48
CA TYR A 64 -1.67 -10.61 -27.11
C TYR A 64 -0.27 -10.01 -27.04
N GLY A 65 -0.02 -9.24 -25.96
CA GLY A 65 1.27 -8.64 -25.68
C GLY A 65 1.86 -9.20 -24.38
N ILE A 66 3.13 -9.57 -24.42
CA ILE A 66 3.94 -9.99 -23.27
C ILE A 66 5.11 -9.02 -23.10
N VAL A 67 5.20 -8.40 -21.93
CA VAL A 67 6.32 -7.52 -21.60
C VAL A 67 7.59 -8.33 -21.39
N VAL A 68 8.66 -7.95 -22.04
CA VAL A 68 10.00 -8.49 -21.79
C VAL A 68 10.72 -7.57 -20.82
N GLN A 69 11.01 -8.13 -19.66
CA GLN A 69 11.62 -7.38 -18.56
C GLN A 69 13.07 -7.03 -18.85
N ASN A 70 13.47 -5.85 -18.41
CA ASN A 70 14.88 -5.47 -18.36
C ASN A 70 15.54 -6.00 -17.08
N PRO A 71 16.87 -6.24 -17.11
CA PRO A 71 17.58 -6.84 -15.97
C PRO A 71 17.70 -5.97 -14.73
N THR A 72 17.60 -4.63 -14.86
CA THR A 72 17.75 -3.68 -13.76
C THR A 72 16.43 -3.11 -13.30
N ARG A 73 15.33 -3.62 -13.86
CA ARG A 73 13.95 -3.21 -13.57
C ARG A 73 13.64 -1.74 -13.89
N TRP A 74 14.50 -0.79 -13.56
CA TRP A 74 14.25 0.64 -13.71
C TRP A 74 15.47 1.38 -14.26
N GLY A 75 15.23 2.22 -15.28
CA GLY A 75 16.27 3.02 -15.92
C GLY A 75 17.08 2.31 -16.99
N ALA A 76 16.79 1.03 -17.32
CA ALA A 76 17.41 0.36 -18.46
C ALA A 76 16.77 0.77 -19.78
N VAL A 77 17.55 0.71 -20.87
CA VAL A 77 17.13 1.07 -22.23
C VAL A 77 17.49 -0.06 -23.21
N PRO A 78 16.56 -0.55 -24.05
CA PRO A 78 16.87 -1.53 -25.10
C PRO A 78 17.68 -0.84 -26.21
N LYS A 79 18.94 -1.25 -26.41
CA LYS A 79 19.81 -0.78 -27.51
C LYS A 79 19.41 -1.41 -28.83
N SER A 80 19.21 -2.71 -28.83
CA SER A 80 18.78 -3.47 -30.00
C SER A 80 17.94 -4.67 -29.62
N VAL A 81 17.07 -5.08 -30.55
CA VAL A 81 16.21 -6.27 -30.40
C VAL A 81 16.45 -7.17 -31.63
N ASN A 82 16.88 -8.41 -31.40
CA ASN A 82 17.01 -9.41 -32.43
C ASN A 82 15.80 -10.35 -32.40
N GLU A 83 14.98 -10.25 -33.44
CA GLU A 83 13.73 -11.02 -33.62
C GLU A 83 13.91 -12.31 -34.42
N THR A 84 15.12 -12.66 -34.87
CA THR A 84 15.34 -13.76 -35.82
C THR A 84 14.76 -15.10 -35.33
N ALA A 85 14.87 -15.39 -34.04
CA ALA A 85 14.30 -16.61 -33.47
C ALA A 85 12.77 -16.47 -33.27
N ALA A 86 12.29 -15.31 -32.85
CA ALA A 86 10.87 -15.06 -32.65
C ALA A 86 10.06 -15.14 -33.94
N LYS A 87 10.62 -14.70 -35.08
CA LYS A 87 10.01 -14.77 -36.42
C LYS A 87 9.75 -16.19 -36.92
N LYS A 88 10.33 -17.20 -36.26
CA LYS A 88 10.09 -18.61 -36.56
C LYS A 88 8.94 -19.22 -35.77
N ILE A 89 8.35 -18.46 -34.86
CA ILE A 89 7.25 -18.92 -34.02
C ILE A 89 5.94 -18.62 -34.74
N ASP A 90 5.15 -19.68 -34.92
CA ASP A 90 3.81 -19.55 -35.51
C ASP A 90 2.93 -18.62 -34.69
N GLY A 91 2.26 -17.67 -35.36
CA GLY A 91 1.45 -16.63 -34.72
C GLY A 91 2.25 -15.47 -34.13
N TYR A 92 3.57 -15.37 -34.35
CA TYR A 92 4.32 -14.17 -34.00
C TYR A 92 3.91 -12.98 -34.89
N VAL A 93 3.66 -11.82 -34.27
CA VAL A 93 3.21 -10.59 -34.96
C VAL A 93 4.31 -9.54 -35.04
N GLY A 94 5.10 -9.36 -33.99
CA GLY A 94 6.16 -8.37 -33.95
C GLY A 94 6.58 -8.03 -32.52
N ALA A 95 7.51 -7.08 -32.38
CA ALA A 95 7.94 -6.56 -31.10
C ALA A 95 7.84 -5.02 -31.05
N TYR A 96 7.15 -4.50 -30.04
CA TYR A 96 7.17 -3.09 -29.71
C TYR A 96 8.40 -2.79 -28.85
N VAL A 97 9.10 -1.70 -29.15
CA VAL A 97 10.31 -1.28 -28.45
C VAL A 97 10.16 0.14 -27.99
N GLU A 98 10.14 0.35 -26.68
CA GLU A 98 10.17 1.66 -26.05
C GLU A 98 11.57 1.92 -25.47
N LYS A 99 12.18 3.04 -25.86
CA LYS A 99 13.57 3.36 -25.46
C LYS A 99 13.65 4.33 -24.30
N GLU A 100 12.76 5.29 -24.23
CA GLU A 100 12.88 6.40 -23.28
C GLU A 100 12.04 6.24 -22.03
N GLY A 101 11.14 5.27 -22.04
CA GLY A 101 10.09 5.17 -21.04
C GLY A 101 9.01 6.22 -21.24
N PHE A 102 7.97 6.19 -20.43
CA PHE A 102 6.86 7.11 -20.61
C PHE A 102 6.16 7.43 -19.30
N ALA A 103 5.83 8.71 -19.11
CA ALA A 103 5.08 9.19 -17.95
C ALA A 103 5.71 8.72 -16.62
N ARG A 104 5.02 7.80 -15.90
CA ARG A 104 5.46 7.25 -14.61
C ARG A 104 6.39 6.05 -14.76
N ILE A 105 6.69 5.61 -15.98
CA ILE A 105 7.51 4.44 -16.30
C ILE A 105 8.85 4.95 -16.83
N ASN A 106 9.80 5.21 -15.95
CA ASN A 106 11.13 5.74 -16.29
C ASN A 106 12.10 4.62 -16.69
N THR A 107 11.67 3.75 -17.60
CA THR A 107 12.50 2.66 -18.12
C THR A 107 12.07 2.29 -19.52
N GLY A 108 13.01 1.91 -20.36
CA GLY A 108 12.69 1.28 -21.62
C GLY A 108 12.14 -0.13 -21.42
N TYR A 109 11.34 -0.60 -22.36
CA TYR A 109 10.75 -1.94 -22.34
C TYR A 109 10.51 -2.47 -23.75
N VAL A 110 10.34 -3.77 -23.85
CA VAL A 110 9.99 -4.47 -25.10
C VAL A 110 8.73 -5.28 -24.86
N VAL A 111 7.81 -5.28 -25.82
CA VAL A 111 6.61 -6.12 -25.77
C VAL A 111 6.57 -7.02 -26.99
N ALA A 112 6.60 -8.33 -26.78
CA ALA A 112 6.40 -9.31 -27.84
C ALA A 112 4.92 -9.46 -28.13
N LEU A 113 4.54 -9.45 -29.41
CA LEU A 113 3.16 -9.58 -29.88
C LEU A 113 2.93 -10.92 -30.58
N GLY A 114 1.79 -11.53 -30.32
CA GLY A 114 1.36 -12.79 -30.93
C GLY A 114 -0.15 -12.87 -31.11
N GLU A 115 -0.60 -13.66 -32.09
CA GLU A 115 -2.01 -13.94 -32.33
C GLU A 115 -2.68 -14.69 -31.18
N THR A 116 -1.89 -15.37 -30.37
CA THR A 116 -2.31 -16.02 -29.12
C THR A 116 -1.37 -15.66 -27.99
N TYR A 117 -1.85 -15.79 -26.74
CA TYR A 117 -1.01 -15.60 -25.56
C TYR A 117 0.27 -16.44 -25.60
N TRP A 118 0.15 -17.72 -26.02
CA TRP A 118 1.28 -18.65 -26.07
C TRP A 118 2.29 -18.31 -27.18
N ALA A 119 1.81 -17.78 -28.33
CA ALA A 119 2.70 -17.29 -29.36
C ALA A 119 3.50 -16.08 -28.88
N ALA A 120 2.84 -15.11 -28.20
CA ALA A 120 3.50 -13.94 -27.61
C ALA A 120 4.50 -14.34 -26.51
N GLU A 121 4.14 -15.28 -25.63
CA GLU A 121 5.02 -15.77 -24.56
C GLU A 121 6.26 -16.48 -25.10
N LYS A 122 6.09 -17.38 -26.07
CA LYS A 122 7.22 -18.05 -26.75
C LYS A 122 8.12 -17.04 -27.45
N ALA A 123 7.50 -16.05 -28.10
CA ALA A 123 8.24 -14.99 -28.79
C ALA A 123 9.03 -14.13 -27.78
N ALA A 124 8.43 -13.74 -26.66
CA ALA A 124 9.11 -12.98 -25.60
C ALA A 124 10.38 -13.70 -25.11
N LYS A 125 10.30 -15.02 -24.90
CA LYS A 125 11.44 -15.85 -24.52
C LYS A 125 12.50 -16.01 -25.62
N ALA A 126 12.11 -15.89 -26.89
CA ALA A 126 13.00 -16.05 -28.04
C ALA A 126 13.68 -14.74 -28.49
N LEU A 127 13.14 -13.58 -28.09
CA LEU A 127 13.76 -12.31 -28.34
C LEU A 127 15.13 -12.21 -27.63
N LYS A 128 16.14 -11.73 -28.36
CA LYS A 128 17.45 -11.39 -27.77
C LYS A 128 17.59 -9.87 -27.75
N ILE A 129 17.65 -9.31 -26.56
CA ILE A 129 17.68 -7.88 -26.36
C ILE A 129 19.03 -7.49 -25.76
N ASP A 130 19.72 -6.56 -26.41
CA ASP A 130 20.89 -5.90 -25.83
C ASP A 130 20.41 -4.67 -25.05
N TRP A 131 20.67 -4.68 -23.76
CA TRP A 131 20.24 -3.65 -22.83
C TRP A 131 21.39 -2.72 -22.43
N ASP A 132 21.14 -1.43 -22.47
CA ASP A 132 21.86 -0.52 -21.58
C ASP A 132 21.22 -0.61 -20.21
N LEU A 133 21.99 -1.08 -19.23
CA LEU A 133 21.49 -1.31 -17.89
C LEU A 133 21.25 -0.02 -17.08
N GLY A 134 21.69 1.13 -17.62
CA GLY A 134 21.47 2.42 -17.01
C GLY A 134 22.17 2.65 -15.67
N PRO A 135 21.78 3.71 -14.95
CA PRO A 135 22.47 4.13 -13.72
C PRO A 135 22.25 3.15 -12.54
N ASN A 136 21.21 2.35 -12.60
CA ASN A 136 20.81 1.47 -11.49
C ASN A 136 21.43 0.07 -11.53
N LYS A 137 22.33 -0.22 -12.49
CA LYS A 137 22.92 -1.55 -12.71
C LYS A 137 23.62 -2.17 -11.50
N ASN A 138 24.08 -1.36 -10.57
CA ASN A 138 24.80 -1.79 -9.37
C ASN A 138 24.00 -1.57 -8.08
N VAL A 139 22.73 -1.17 -8.18
CA VAL A 139 21.87 -0.98 -7.01
C VAL A 139 21.32 -2.33 -6.57
N SER A 140 21.46 -2.59 -5.27
CA SER A 140 20.91 -3.78 -4.60
C SER A 140 20.22 -3.36 -3.31
N SER A 141 19.47 -4.27 -2.68
CA SER A 141 18.86 -4.05 -1.37
C SER A 141 19.90 -3.58 -0.34
N LYS A 142 21.12 -4.17 -0.38
CA LYS A 142 22.22 -3.73 0.49
C LYS A 142 22.64 -2.28 0.23
N VAL A 143 22.76 -1.86 -1.02
CA VAL A 143 23.16 -0.49 -1.38
C VAL A 143 22.10 0.52 -0.94
N ILE A 144 20.81 0.20 -1.09
CA ILE A 144 19.70 1.02 -0.60
C ILE A 144 19.73 1.11 0.93
N ARG A 145 19.97 -0.01 1.61
CA ARG A 145 20.12 -0.06 3.07
C ARG A 145 21.27 0.80 3.57
N ASP A 146 22.44 0.66 2.96
CA ASP A 146 23.64 1.43 3.34
C ASP A 146 23.40 2.94 3.17
N GLU A 147 22.72 3.37 2.09
CA GLU A 147 22.30 4.77 1.90
C GLU A 147 21.29 5.21 2.96
N SER A 148 20.33 4.35 3.33
CA SER A 148 19.37 4.64 4.40
C SER A 148 20.08 4.89 5.75
N ILE A 149 21.09 4.09 6.09
CA ILE A 149 21.90 4.26 7.31
C ILE A 149 22.65 5.60 7.27
N LYS A 150 23.22 5.95 6.14
CA LYS A 150 23.94 7.23 5.96
C LYS A 150 23.00 8.42 6.11
N LEU A 151 21.83 8.39 5.47
CA LEU A 151 20.81 9.44 5.55
C LEU A 151 20.27 9.60 6.98
N GLN A 152 20.03 8.50 7.70
CA GLN A 152 19.55 8.54 9.09
C GLN A 152 20.57 9.23 10.01
N LYS A 153 21.87 8.96 9.84
CA LYS A 153 22.94 9.54 10.65
C LYS A 153 23.20 11.02 10.39
N ASP A 154 22.77 11.54 9.26
CA ASP A 154 22.94 12.95 8.92
C ASP A 154 21.76 13.76 9.48
N PRO A 155 21.99 14.63 10.47
CA PRO A 155 20.91 15.43 11.08
C PRO A 155 20.33 16.50 10.15
N SER A 156 20.99 16.81 9.05
CA SER A 156 20.52 17.78 8.05
C SER A 156 19.52 17.19 7.07
N THR A 157 19.35 15.86 7.03
CA THR A 157 18.43 15.18 6.12
C THR A 157 17.03 15.06 6.70
N GLY A 158 16.04 14.96 5.78
CA GLY A 158 14.65 14.74 6.14
C GLY A 158 13.93 15.97 6.67
N PHE A 159 12.69 15.75 7.08
CA PHE A 159 11.75 16.79 7.49
C PHE A 159 10.99 16.35 8.73
N LEU A 160 10.62 17.30 9.59
CA LEU A 160 9.89 16.98 10.80
C LEU A 160 8.40 16.75 10.51
N TRP A 161 7.93 15.53 10.86
CA TRP A 161 6.53 15.15 10.82
C TRP A 161 5.80 15.41 12.15
N VAL A 162 6.49 15.15 13.25
CA VAL A 162 6.02 15.46 14.61
C VAL A 162 7.12 16.20 15.35
N LEU A 163 6.76 17.20 16.12
CA LEU A 163 7.65 17.91 17.04
C LEU A 163 6.83 18.38 18.26
N GLU A 164 6.96 17.68 19.38
CA GLU A 164 6.26 17.95 20.62
C GLU A 164 7.22 17.89 21.81
N GLY A 165 7.10 18.84 22.73
CA GLY A 165 7.97 18.94 23.89
C GLY A 165 9.43 19.21 23.54
N ASP A 166 10.32 18.77 24.43
CA ASP A 166 11.77 18.84 24.29
C ASP A 166 12.37 17.44 24.48
N THR A 167 12.48 16.71 23.37
CA THR A 167 12.98 15.34 23.38
C THR A 167 14.44 15.24 23.86
N ASP A 168 15.28 16.23 23.55
CA ASP A 168 16.70 16.22 23.95
C ASP A 168 16.86 16.38 25.46
N LYS A 169 16.10 17.31 26.04
CA LYS A 169 16.08 17.52 27.50
C LYS A 169 15.49 16.31 28.22
N ALA A 170 14.38 15.77 27.74
CA ALA A 170 13.75 14.58 28.31
C ALA A 170 14.68 13.36 28.24
N MET A 171 15.36 13.15 27.12
CA MET A 171 16.33 12.08 26.96
C MET A 171 17.52 12.22 27.90
N LYS A 172 18.01 13.45 28.19
CA LYS A 172 19.09 13.66 29.16
C LYS A 172 18.69 13.22 30.56
N ASN A 173 17.46 13.50 30.95
CA ASN A 173 16.93 13.26 32.28
C ASN A 173 16.46 11.80 32.49
N ALA A 174 16.17 11.07 31.43
CA ALA A 174 15.63 9.73 31.50
C ALA A 174 16.53 8.76 32.27
N SER A 175 15.94 7.98 33.17
CA SER A 175 16.60 6.96 33.98
C SER A 175 17.01 5.75 33.13
N ASN A 176 16.16 5.34 32.23
CA ASN A 176 16.42 4.27 31.27
C ASN A 176 16.32 4.80 29.84
N LYS A 177 17.32 4.48 29.01
CA LYS A 177 17.36 4.86 27.60
C LYS A 177 17.46 3.63 26.74
N HIS A 178 16.79 3.68 25.60
CA HIS A 178 16.85 2.60 24.63
C HIS A 178 16.86 3.16 23.21
N THR A 179 17.70 2.56 22.37
CA THR A 179 17.75 2.78 20.94
C THR A 179 17.58 1.45 20.25
N ALA A 180 16.64 1.37 19.31
CA ALA A 180 16.40 0.19 18.52
C ALA A 180 16.32 0.54 17.04
N VAL A 181 16.68 -0.44 16.21
CA VAL A 181 16.62 -0.33 14.74
C VAL A 181 15.62 -1.35 14.22
N TYR A 182 14.75 -0.90 13.34
CA TYR A 182 13.74 -1.72 12.69
C TYR A 182 13.85 -1.57 11.18
N GLU A 183 13.92 -2.70 10.49
CA GLU A 183 14.07 -2.72 9.04
C GLU A 183 12.95 -3.54 8.40
N THR A 184 12.44 -3.10 7.27
CA THR A 184 11.53 -3.90 6.46
C THR A 184 12.11 -4.13 5.07
N ALA A 185 11.95 -5.33 4.56
CA ALA A 185 12.34 -5.69 3.21
C ALA A 185 11.40 -5.06 2.15
N ILE A 186 11.83 -5.14 0.91
CA ILE A 186 10.98 -4.88 -0.26
C ILE A 186 9.90 -5.96 -0.31
N ALA A 187 8.64 -5.58 -0.50
CA ALA A 187 7.55 -6.53 -0.68
C ALA A 187 6.68 -6.18 -1.89
N TYR A 188 6.14 -7.20 -2.52
CA TYR A 188 5.25 -7.10 -3.69
C TYR A 188 3.77 -7.23 -3.27
N HIS A 189 2.86 -6.84 -4.20
CA HIS A 189 1.42 -6.88 -3.91
C HIS A 189 0.81 -8.28 -4.04
N GLY A 190 1.26 -9.08 -4.99
CA GLY A 190 0.79 -10.45 -5.19
C GLY A 190 -0.69 -10.54 -5.53
N THR A 191 -1.19 -9.69 -6.43
CA THR A 191 -2.61 -9.70 -6.83
C THR A 191 -3.00 -11.06 -7.42
N MET A 192 -4.20 -11.57 -7.08
CA MET A 192 -4.68 -12.87 -7.57
C MET A 192 -4.81 -12.89 -9.10
N GLU A 193 -5.41 -11.85 -9.67
CA GLU A 193 -5.41 -11.59 -11.11
C GLU A 193 -4.16 -10.77 -11.45
N PRO A 194 -3.21 -11.30 -12.27
CA PRO A 194 -2.07 -10.53 -12.72
C PRO A 194 -2.48 -9.26 -13.46
N MET A 195 -1.61 -8.26 -13.48
CA MET A 195 -1.88 -7.01 -14.18
C MET A 195 -2.18 -7.27 -15.65
N ASN A 196 -3.21 -6.64 -16.15
CA ASN A 196 -3.65 -6.78 -17.53
C ASN A 196 -4.43 -5.54 -17.97
N CYS A 197 -4.51 -5.34 -19.28
CA CYS A 197 -5.39 -4.37 -19.91
C CYS A 197 -5.65 -4.80 -21.35
N THR A 198 -6.84 -4.51 -21.87
CA THR A 198 -7.15 -4.62 -23.29
C THR A 198 -7.44 -3.23 -23.85
N ALA A 199 -6.81 -2.87 -24.95
CA ALA A 199 -6.97 -1.56 -25.58
C ALA A 199 -7.34 -1.69 -27.05
N TYR A 200 -8.17 -0.76 -27.53
CA TYR A 200 -8.42 -0.53 -28.94
C TYR A 200 -8.82 0.94 -29.19
N GLU A 201 -8.63 1.40 -30.41
CA GLU A 201 -9.13 2.69 -30.87
C GLU A 201 -10.36 2.46 -31.75
N LYS A 202 -11.37 3.30 -31.59
CA LYS A 202 -12.56 3.33 -32.44
C LYS A 202 -13.05 4.78 -32.60
N ASP A 203 -13.19 5.21 -33.84
CA ASP A 203 -13.73 6.54 -34.20
C ASP A 203 -12.98 7.70 -33.49
N GLY A 204 -11.67 7.60 -33.34
CA GLY A 204 -10.81 8.60 -32.68
C GLY A 204 -10.87 8.55 -31.14
N VAL A 205 -11.52 7.54 -30.57
CA VAL A 205 -11.63 7.33 -29.12
C VAL A 205 -10.90 6.04 -28.72
N TRP A 206 -10.06 6.13 -27.72
CA TRP A 206 -9.33 5.01 -27.14
C TRP A 206 -10.13 4.37 -26.01
N HIS A 207 -10.34 3.08 -26.10
CA HIS A 207 -11.05 2.27 -25.11
C HIS A 207 -10.05 1.38 -24.38
N LEU A 208 -9.94 1.56 -23.03
CA LEU A 208 -9.08 0.79 -22.16
C LEU A 208 -9.92 -0.03 -21.20
N HIS A 209 -9.80 -1.36 -21.26
CA HIS A 209 -10.59 -2.31 -20.48
C HIS A 209 -9.70 -3.00 -19.46
N GLY A 210 -10.04 -2.92 -18.16
CA GLY A 210 -9.28 -3.58 -17.11
C GLY A 210 -9.78 -3.25 -15.71
N GLY A 211 -9.18 -3.85 -14.70
CA GLY A 211 -9.41 -3.51 -13.30
C GLY A 211 -8.38 -2.47 -12.84
N ASN A 212 -8.83 -1.33 -12.32
CA ASN A 212 -7.96 -0.29 -11.77
C ASN A 212 -8.60 0.31 -10.51
N GLN A 213 -7.77 0.80 -9.58
CA GLN A 213 -8.22 1.41 -8.33
C GLN A 213 -8.30 2.95 -8.41
N TRP A 214 -7.79 3.55 -9.50
CA TRP A 214 -7.74 5.01 -9.67
C TRP A 214 -7.91 5.45 -11.12
N PHE A 215 -9.07 5.22 -11.71
CA PHE A 215 -9.35 5.56 -13.11
C PHE A 215 -9.26 7.05 -13.43
N SER A 216 -9.59 7.93 -12.49
CA SER A 216 -9.45 9.37 -12.68
C SER A 216 -7.99 9.82 -12.90
N MET A 217 -7.01 8.97 -12.55
CA MET A 217 -5.61 9.15 -12.88
C MET A 217 -5.21 8.35 -14.13
N ALA A 218 -5.75 7.16 -14.31
CA ALA A 218 -5.36 6.28 -15.41
C ALA A 218 -5.70 6.87 -16.79
N ALA A 219 -6.90 7.43 -16.95
CA ALA A 219 -7.34 8.00 -18.22
C ALA A 219 -6.48 9.19 -18.70
N PRO A 220 -6.26 10.25 -17.91
CA PRO A 220 -5.41 11.37 -18.35
C PRO A 220 -3.94 10.95 -18.55
N THR A 221 -3.43 9.99 -17.77
CA THR A 221 -2.06 9.51 -17.95
C THR A 221 -1.91 8.72 -19.26
N ALA A 222 -2.90 7.88 -19.59
CA ALA A 222 -2.92 7.17 -20.87
C ALA A 222 -3.11 8.13 -22.07
N ALA A 223 -3.95 9.15 -21.92
CA ALA A 223 -4.13 10.18 -22.94
C ALA A 223 -2.81 10.92 -23.25
N ALA A 224 -2.09 11.32 -22.19
CA ALA A 224 -0.76 11.93 -22.34
C ALA A 224 0.23 10.98 -23.04
N ALA A 225 0.17 9.66 -22.73
CA ALA A 225 0.98 8.64 -23.38
C ALA A 225 0.68 8.48 -24.88
N LEU A 226 -0.57 8.64 -25.24
CA LEU A 226 -1.01 8.54 -26.62
C LEU A 226 -0.81 9.84 -27.41
N GLY A 227 -0.60 10.97 -26.72
CA GLY A 227 -0.55 12.32 -27.32
C GLY A 227 -1.94 12.78 -27.78
N VAL A 228 -2.99 12.45 -27.01
CA VAL A 228 -4.38 12.84 -27.28
C VAL A 228 -4.99 13.58 -26.09
N GLU A 229 -6.10 14.27 -26.30
CA GLU A 229 -6.85 14.90 -25.22
C GLU A 229 -7.51 13.85 -24.30
N ALA A 230 -7.69 14.21 -23.02
CA ALA A 230 -8.19 13.28 -22.00
C ALA A 230 -9.60 12.74 -22.29
N ASP A 231 -10.47 13.53 -22.97
CA ASP A 231 -11.81 13.14 -23.39
C ASP A 231 -11.82 12.09 -24.50
N LYS A 232 -10.66 11.86 -25.15
CA LYS A 232 -10.44 10.81 -26.15
C LYS A 232 -10.07 9.45 -25.55
N VAL A 233 -10.03 9.32 -24.21
CA VAL A 233 -9.72 8.07 -23.54
C VAL A 233 -10.84 7.67 -22.61
N VAL A 234 -11.44 6.52 -22.86
CA VAL A 234 -12.52 5.92 -22.06
C VAL A 234 -11.97 4.67 -21.36
N CYS A 235 -11.96 4.70 -20.03
CA CYS A 235 -11.63 3.54 -19.22
C CYS A 235 -12.90 2.77 -18.85
N HIS A 236 -12.95 1.49 -19.21
CA HIS A 236 -14.00 0.57 -18.87
C HIS A 236 -13.61 -0.27 -17.67
N GLN A 237 -14.30 -0.07 -16.55
CA GLN A 237 -14.02 -0.76 -15.32
C GLN A 237 -14.59 -2.18 -15.31
N TYR A 238 -13.74 -3.14 -14.99
CA TYR A 238 -14.08 -4.53 -14.71
C TYR A 238 -13.85 -4.84 -13.25
N LEU A 239 -14.35 -5.99 -12.79
CA LEU A 239 -13.93 -6.52 -11.50
C LEU A 239 -12.42 -6.69 -11.50
N ALA A 240 -11.80 -6.41 -10.37
CA ALA A 240 -10.37 -6.61 -10.17
C ALA A 240 -10.16 -7.80 -9.24
N GLY A 241 -9.37 -8.76 -9.70
CA GLY A 241 -8.97 -9.92 -8.90
C GLY A 241 -7.93 -9.53 -7.85
N THR A 242 -8.39 -8.75 -6.86
CA THR A 242 -7.61 -8.07 -5.83
C THR A 242 -6.75 -6.92 -6.37
N GLY A 243 -6.20 -6.11 -5.48
CA GLY A 243 -5.38 -4.95 -5.87
C GLY A 243 -4.34 -4.59 -4.81
N PHE A 244 -4.75 -4.45 -3.56
CA PHE A 244 -3.90 -4.12 -2.41
C PHE A 244 -3.08 -2.82 -2.56
N GLY A 245 -3.44 -1.96 -3.53
CA GLY A 245 -2.70 -0.76 -3.92
C GLY A 245 -1.99 -0.88 -5.29
N ARG A 246 -1.67 -2.09 -5.77
CA ARG A 246 -1.01 -2.30 -7.06
C ARG A 246 -1.74 -1.64 -8.22
N ARG A 247 -3.07 -1.72 -8.22
CA ARG A 247 -3.90 -1.20 -9.30
C ARG A 247 -4.20 0.30 -9.20
N THR A 248 -3.56 1.03 -8.28
CA THR A 248 -3.52 2.51 -8.33
C THR A 248 -2.57 3.00 -9.43
N GLU A 249 -1.58 2.19 -9.79
CA GLU A 249 -0.67 2.52 -10.88
C GLU A 249 -1.31 2.18 -12.24
N PRO A 250 -1.24 3.10 -13.22
CA PRO A 250 -1.84 2.93 -14.53
C PRO A 250 -0.92 2.28 -15.56
N ASP A 251 0.18 1.68 -15.14
CA ASP A 251 1.23 1.15 -16.02
C ASP A 251 0.71 0.17 -17.06
N ALA A 252 -0.11 -0.82 -16.66
CA ALA A 252 -0.71 -1.78 -17.61
C ALA A 252 -1.58 -1.06 -18.66
N HIS A 253 -2.33 -0.02 -18.26
CA HIS A 253 -3.17 0.76 -19.18
C HIS A 253 -2.32 1.57 -20.16
N ILE A 254 -1.26 2.23 -19.67
CA ILE A 254 -0.33 3.02 -20.49
C ILE A 254 0.39 2.13 -21.50
N LEU A 255 1.00 1.05 -21.03
CA LEU A 255 1.72 0.10 -21.87
C LEU A 255 0.82 -0.47 -22.96
N THR A 256 -0.40 -0.90 -22.60
CA THR A 256 -1.32 -1.48 -23.57
C THR A 256 -1.79 -0.45 -24.60
N ALA A 257 -2.06 0.78 -24.20
CA ALA A 257 -2.44 1.85 -25.11
C ALA A 257 -1.35 2.16 -26.16
N GLN A 258 -0.08 2.29 -25.73
CA GLN A 258 1.05 2.53 -26.62
C GLN A 258 1.29 1.36 -27.57
N VAL A 259 1.23 0.14 -27.06
CA VAL A 259 1.41 -1.07 -27.89
C VAL A 259 0.26 -1.23 -28.88
N CYS A 260 -0.97 -0.88 -28.50
CA CYS A 260 -2.13 -0.87 -29.39
C CYS A 260 -1.97 0.14 -30.53
N LYS A 261 -1.47 1.34 -30.21
CA LYS A 261 -1.16 2.38 -31.21
C LYS A 261 -0.10 1.90 -32.21
N TYR A 262 0.93 1.20 -31.74
CA TYR A 262 1.96 0.60 -32.58
C TYR A 262 1.41 -0.52 -33.46
N ALA A 263 0.62 -1.41 -32.89
CA ALA A 263 0.09 -2.59 -33.59
C ALA A 263 -1.00 -2.25 -34.62
N GLY A 264 -1.64 -1.07 -34.51
CA GLY A 264 -2.76 -0.66 -35.38
C GLY A 264 -4.00 -1.56 -35.30
N ARG A 265 -4.11 -2.34 -34.23
CA ARG A 265 -5.23 -3.28 -33.97
C ARG A 265 -5.38 -3.51 -32.47
N PRO A 266 -6.52 -4.05 -31.98
CA PRO A 266 -6.74 -4.29 -30.57
C PRO A 266 -5.62 -5.13 -29.95
N VAL A 267 -5.18 -4.76 -28.75
CA VAL A 267 -4.15 -5.47 -27.98
C VAL A 267 -4.64 -5.82 -26.59
N LYS A 268 -4.42 -7.04 -26.17
CA LYS A 268 -4.53 -7.46 -24.78
C LYS A 268 -3.13 -7.73 -24.23
N LEU A 269 -2.71 -6.94 -23.25
CA LEU A 269 -1.49 -7.16 -22.52
C LEU A 269 -1.81 -7.91 -21.22
N ILE A 270 -1.07 -8.99 -20.95
CA ILE A 270 -1.19 -9.77 -19.72
C ILE A 270 0.22 -9.99 -19.18
N PHE A 271 0.44 -9.63 -17.91
CA PHE A 271 1.67 -10.00 -17.21
C PHE A 271 1.61 -11.46 -16.78
N SER A 272 2.70 -12.21 -16.90
CA SER A 272 2.84 -13.48 -16.19
C SER A 272 2.94 -13.19 -14.68
N ARG A 273 2.82 -14.22 -13.83
CA ARG A 273 2.97 -14.04 -12.38
C ARG A 273 4.36 -13.51 -12.03
N GLU A 274 5.40 -14.03 -12.65
CA GLU A 274 6.77 -13.59 -12.46
C GLU A 274 6.94 -12.13 -12.85
N GLN A 275 6.38 -11.73 -13.99
CA GLN A 275 6.43 -10.36 -14.47
C GLN A 275 5.65 -9.42 -13.56
N ASP A 276 4.46 -9.82 -13.11
CA ASP A 276 3.62 -9.03 -12.21
C ASP A 276 4.35 -8.73 -10.88
N MET A 277 5.06 -9.73 -10.34
CA MET A 277 5.86 -9.57 -9.14
C MET A 277 7.13 -8.74 -9.37
N MET A 278 7.82 -8.94 -10.48
CA MET A 278 9.05 -8.22 -10.80
C MET A 278 8.80 -6.79 -11.31
N PHE A 279 7.69 -6.51 -11.99
CA PHE A 279 7.28 -5.18 -12.46
C PHE A 279 6.36 -4.45 -11.47
N ASP A 280 6.24 -4.95 -10.27
CA ASP A 280 5.42 -4.33 -9.26
C ASP A 280 5.95 -2.94 -8.85
N PHE A 281 5.06 -2.08 -8.39
CA PHE A 281 5.39 -0.86 -7.65
C PHE A 281 5.46 -1.23 -6.17
N HIS A 282 6.61 -1.68 -5.74
CA HIS A 282 6.81 -2.37 -4.47
C HIS A 282 6.55 -1.50 -3.24
N ARG A 283 6.26 -2.15 -2.12
CA ARG A 283 6.43 -1.52 -0.82
C ARG A 283 7.89 -1.13 -0.64
N THR A 284 8.13 0.13 -0.27
CA THR A 284 9.48 0.61 0.01
C THR A 284 10.15 -0.22 1.11
N PRO A 285 11.45 -0.55 0.97
CA PRO A 285 12.23 -0.97 2.12
C PRO A 285 12.37 0.21 3.09
N THR A 286 12.37 -0.05 4.38
CA THR A 286 12.52 1.00 5.39
C THR A 286 13.66 0.71 6.33
N TYR A 287 14.31 1.79 6.81
CA TYR A 287 15.26 1.76 7.91
C TYR A 287 14.78 2.76 8.96
N GLN A 288 14.43 2.26 10.12
CA GLN A 288 13.81 3.07 11.17
C GLN A 288 14.64 2.98 12.44
N VAL A 289 14.89 4.11 13.07
CA VAL A 289 15.57 4.19 14.35
C VAL A 289 14.66 4.85 15.36
N ILE A 290 14.42 4.17 16.47
CA ILE A 290 13.64 4.74 17.56
C ILE A 290 14.56 4.85 18.79
N GLU A 291 14.60 6.04 19.36
CA GLU A 291 15.26 6.33 20.63
C GLU A 291 14.23 6.82 21.63
N GLY A 292 14.23 6.28 22.83
CA GLY A 292 13.29 6.72 23.87
C GLY A 292 13.90 6.70 25.25
N GLY A 293 13.32 7.52 26.11
CA GLY A 293 13.65 7.67 27.51
C GLY A 293 12.48 7.32 28.41
N GLU A 294 12.75 6.56 29.46
CA GLU A 294 11.76 6.12 30.45
C GLU A 294 12.10 6.70 31.83
N GLU A 295 11.09 7.14 32.55
CA GLU A 295 11.15 7.53 33.95
C GLU A 295 9.95 6.96 34.70
N PHE A 296 10.18 6.38 35.86
CA PHE A 296 9.13 5.85 36.75
C PHE A 296 8.17 4.88 36.07
N GLY A 297 8.69 4.03 35.16
CA GLY A 297 7.90 3.05 34.44
C GLY A 297 7.08 3.61 33.27
N ARG A 298 7.34 4.85 32.82
CA ARG A 298 6.65 5.51 31.72
C ARG A 298 7.63 6.04 30.67
N LEU A 299 7.27 5.90 29.41
CA LEU A 299 8.00 6.51 28.30
C LEU A 299 7.74 8.03 28.31
N THR A 300 8.78 8.82 28.54
CA THR A 300 8.71 10.28 28.67
C THR A 300 9.21 11.00 27.42
N SER A 301 9.99 10.33 26.59
CA SER A 301 10.46 10.86 25.32
C SER A 301 10.60 9.76 24.26
N MET A 302 10.35 10.14 23.01
CA MET A 302 10.53 9.24 21.85
C MET A 302 10.95 10.06 20.63
N LYS A 303 12.05 9.68 20.01
CA LYS A 303 12.47 10.12 18.67
C LYS A 303 12.34 8.97 17.72
N HIS A 304 11.76 9.20 16.55
CA HIS A 304 11.59 8.19 15.53
C HIS A 304 12.04 8.75 14.17
N ASP A 305 13.13 8.22 13.66
CA ASP A 305 13.61 8.48 12.30
C ASP A 305 13.08 7.40 11.37
N VAL A 306 12.37 7.81 10.31
CA VAL A 306 11.81 6.91 9.30
C VAL A 306 12.47 7.21 7.95
N VAL A 307 13.36 6.33 7.50
CA VAL A 307 13.96 6.39 6.17
C VAL A 307 13.22 5.45 5.23
N ALA A 308 12.66 5.99 4.15
CA ALA A 308 11.85 5.24 3.19
C ALA A 308 11.92 5.87 1.78
N GLY A 309 11.57 5.13 0.75
CA GLY A 309 11.19 5.70 -0.54
C GLY A 309 9.83 6.40 -0.43
N TRP A 310 9.66 7.50 -1.17
CA TRP A 310 8.47 8.36 -1.10
C TRP A 310 7.57 8.18 -2.32
N SER A 311 6.63 7.22 -2.24
CA SER A 311 5.70 6.88 -3.32
C SER A 311 4.83 8.06 -3.77
N THR A 312 4.39 8.90 -2.83
CA THR A 312 3.49 10.03 -3.11
C THR A 312 4.18 11.11 -3.92
N ARG A 313 5.49 11.31 -3.72
CA ARG A 313 6.28 12.26 -4.49
C ARG A 313 6.23 11.98 -6.00
N ARG A 314 6.22 10.71 -6.39
CA ARG A 314 6.07 10.26 -7.77
C ARG A 314 4.60 10.23 -8.21
N ALA A 315 3.74 9.66 -7.37
CA ALA A 315 2.37 9.31 -7.77
C ALA A 315 1.38 10.48 -7.64
N ALA A 316 1.50 11.31 -6.59
CA ALA A 316 0.53 12.35 -6.26
C ALA A 316 1.16 13.46 -5.39
N PRO A 317 2.17 14.21 -5.90
CA PRO A 317 2.92 15.17 -5.10
C PRO A 317 2.05 16.27 -4.45
N GLY A 318 0.88 16.56 -5.02
CA GLY A 318 -0.10 17.50 -4.44
C GLY A 318 -0.70 17.06 -3.11
N PHE A 319 -0.60 15.79 -2.75
CA PHE A 319 -1.08 15.27 -1.45
C PHE A 319 -0.02 15.36 -0.33
N MET A 320 1.18 15.81 -0.62
CA MET A 320 2.22 15.92 0.38
C MET A 320 2.02 17.19 1.23
N PRO A 321 1.76 17.06 2.55
CA PRO A 321 1.64 18.21 3.45
C PRO A 321 3.00 18.86 3.73
N ASP A 322 2.96 20.06 4.28
CA ASP A 322 4.15 20.71 4.79
C ASP A 322 4.64 20.02 6.07
N SER A 323 5.97 19.97 6.26
CA SER A 323 6.57 19.61 7.53
C SER A 323 6.13 20.57 8.65
N VAL A 324 6.16 20.11 9.91
CA VAL A 324 5.73 20.96 11.05
C VAL A 324 6.61 22.20 11.22
N ASP A 325 7.89 22.13 10.83
CA ASP A 325 8.83 23.26 10.85
C ASP A 325 8.83 24.10 9.55
N LYS A 326 7.94 23.78 8.59
CA LYS A 326 7.77 24.49 7.30
C LYS A 326 9.00 24.49 6.40
N LYS A 327 9.96 23.58 6.61
CA LYS A 327 11.18 23.51 5.79
C LYS A 327 11.00 22.73 4.49
N GLY A 328 9.93 21.97 4.35
CA GLY A 328 9.65 21.20 3.14
C GLY A 328 8.37 20.39 3.25
N LYS A 329 8.20 19.48 2.30
CA LYS A 329 7.07 18.55 2.23
C LYS A 329 7.43 17.22 2.87
N VAL A 330 6.43 16.53 3.42
CA VAL A 330 6.56 15.18 3.98
C VAL A 330 5.67 14.23 3.19
N ASP A 331 6.16 13.05 2.88
CA ASP A 331 5.29 11.98 2.38
C ASP A 331 4.58 11.30 3.54
N GLN A 332 3.33 11.70 3.77
CA GLN A 332 2.50 11.12 4.82
C GLN A 332 2.28 9.61 4.62
N PHE A 333 2.25 9.13 3.37
CA PHE A 333 2.10 7.72 3.03
C PHE A 333 3.40 6.91 3.19
N SER A 334 4.47 7.55 3.61
CA SER A 334 5.70 6.87 4.04
C SER A 334 5.96 7.02 5.55
N THR A 335 5.17 7.86 6.25
CA THR A 335 5.45 8.27 7.64
C THR A 335 4.28 8.08 8.61
N ASN A 336 3.01 8.09 8.15
CA ASN A 336 1.82 7.87 8.99
C ASN A 336 1.99 6.63 9.89
N GLY A 337 1.44 6.70 11.11
CA GLY A 337 1.58 5.68 12.14
C GLY A 337 2.76 5.93 13.10
N SER A 338 3.82 6.63 12.65
CA SER A 338 4.88 7.10 13.54
C SER A 338 4.38 8.21 14.50
N ASP A 339 3.30 8.89 14.13
CA ASP A 339 2.54 9.87 14.93
C ASP A 339 1.49 9.21 15.83
N HIS A 340 1.79 8.06 16.36
CA HIS A 340 0.96 7.14 17.12
C HIS A 340 0.04 7.77 18.19
N TRP A 341 -0.82 6.95 18.81
CA TRP A 341 -1.80 7.40 19.82
C TRP A 341 -1.36 7.21 21.27
N TYR A 342 -0.12 6.80 21.51
CA TYR A 342 0.44 6.76 22.86
C TYR A 342 0.75 8.17 23.35
N ASP A 343 0.42 8.44 24.60
CA ASP A 343 0.69 9.71 25.28
C ASP A 343 2.16 9.75 25.71
N VAL A 344 3.03 10.21 24.82
CA VAL A 344 4.45 10.47 25.05
C VAL A 344 4.66 11.98 25.01
N PRO A 345 4.99 12.62 26.15
CA PRO A 345 4.96 14.09 26.24
C PRO A 345 6.05 14.78 25.39
N ASN A 346 7.15 14.10 25.09
CA ASN A 346 8.20 14.63 24.24
C ASN A 346 8.38 13.68 23.05
N HIS A 347 7.82 14.05 21.91
CA HIS A 347 7.75 13.20 20.73
C HIS A 347 8.23 13.93 19.48
N GLN A 348 9.20 13.34 18.80
CA GLN A 348 9.72 13.83 17.53
C GLN A 348 9.72 12.71 16.49
N VAL A 349 9.26 13.03 15.29
CA VAL A 349 9.36 12.15 14.12
C VAL A 349 10.03 12.90 12.98
N ARG A 350 11.07 12.30 12.42
CA ARG A 350 11.75 12.79 11.22
C ARG A 350 11.49 11.83 10.06
N SER A 351 10.89 12.35 8.99
CA SER A 351 10.64 11.63 7.74
C SER A 351 11.77 11.90 6.77
N ILE A 352 12.46 10.87 6.33
CA ILE A 352 13.71 10.97 5.56
C ILE A 352 13.52 10.26 4.22
N PRO A 353 13.54 10.99 3.07
CA PRO A 353 13.46 10.37 1.77
C PRO A 353 14.75 9.61 1.41
N ASN A 354 14.61 8.38 0.93
CA ASN A 354 15.71 7.70 0.27
C ASN A 354 15.55 7.82 -1.26
N ASP A 355 16.19 8.82 -1.83
CA ASP A 355 16.13 9.12 -3.27
C ASP A 355 16.69 7.99 -4.13
N LEU A 356 17.64 7.22 -3.61
CA LEU A 356 18.17 6.07 -4.33
C LEU A 356 17.13 4.96 -4.46
N SER A 357 16.35 4.72 -3.39
CA SER A 357 15.23 3.79 -3.43
C SER A 357 14.20 4.20 -4.51
N ASP A 358 13.80 5.47 -4.53
CA ASP A 358 12.82 5.98 -5.50
C ASP A 358 13.30 5.91 -6.96
N LYS A 359 14.61 6.07 -7.19
CA LYS A 359 15.22 6.03 -8.53
C LYS A 359 15.48 4.61 -9.03
N ALA A 360 15.76 3.68 -8.14
CA ALA A 360 16.12 2.31 -8.47
C ALA A 360 14.94 1.34 -8.43
N LEU A 361 13.97 1.62 -7.54
CA LEU A 361 12.76 0.84 -7.37
C LEU A 361 11.55 1.74 -7.56
N PRO A 362 10.57 1.37 -8.37
CA PRO A 362 9.30 2.07 -8.40
C PRO A 362 8.52 1.72 -7.13
N VAL A 363 8.65 2.55 -6.10
CA VAL A 363 7.90 2.38 -4.86
C VAL A 363 6.45 2.80 -5.05
N GLY A 364 5.52 2.04 -4.48
CA GLY A 364 4.08 2.20 -4.61
C GLY A 364 3.34 2.10 -3.28
N PHE A 365 2.04 1.91 -3.36
CA PHE A 365 1.12 1.93 -2.23
C PHE A 365 0.69 0.49 -1.88
N LEU A 366 1.40 -0.17 -0.99
CA LEU A 366 0.97 -1.46 -0.47
C LEU A 366 -0.02 -1.25 0.69
N ARG A 367 -1.07 -2.07 0.76
CA ARG A 367 -2.09 -2.13 1.82
C ARG A 367 -1.54 -1.76 3.20
N ALA A 368 -2.21 -0.84 3.93
CA ALA A 368 -1.73 -0.17 5.14
C ALA A 368 -0.44 0.67 4.89
N VAL A 369 -0.52 1.56 3.91
CA VAL A 369 0.58 2.41 3.45
C VAL A 369 1.11 3.27 4.61
N ALA A 370 2.39 3.20 4.90
CA ALA A 370 3.10 3.64 6.09
C ALA A 370 2.74 2.86 7.37
N PRO A 371 1.51 2.82 7.91
CA PRO A 371 1.18 2.05 9.11
C PRO A 371 1.66 0.60 9.09
N GLY A 372 1.74 -0.03 7.92
CA GLY A 372 2.22 -1.40 7.78
C GLY A 372 3.68 -1.62 8.20
N TRP A 373 4.50 -0.58 8.22
CA TRP A 373 5.89 -0.66 8.69
C TRP A 373 6.19 0.24 9.89
N THR A 374 5.54 1.39 10.00
CA THR A 374 5.78 2.31 11.13
C THR A 374 5.23 1.76 12.43
N PHE A 375 4.01 1.19 12.44
CA PHE A 375 3.48 0.56 13.64
C PHE A 375 4.21 -0.73 14.01
N TRP A 376 4.74 -1.49 13.04
CA TRP A 376 5.61 -2.60 13.38
C TRP A 376 6.79 -2.14 14.23
N ALA A 377 7.45 -1.05 13.85
CA ALA A 377 8.56 -0.48 14.62
C ALA A 377 8.08 0.06 15.97
N VAL A 378 7.01 0.87 16.01
CA VAL A 378 6.46 1.46 17.23
C VAL A 378 6.02 0.38 18.22
N GLU A 379 5.27 -0.62 17.78
CA GLU A 379 4.74 -1.68 18.66
C GLU A 379 5.84 -2.61 19.18
N SER A 380 6.84 -2.93 18.36
CA SER A 380 8.02 -3.66 18.80
C SER A 380 8.82 -2.86 19.84
N TYR A 381 8.97 -1.55 19.61
CA TYR A 381 9.62 -0.66 20.55
C TYR A 381 8.88 -0.55 21.89
N MET A 382 7.55 -0.53 21.87
CA MET A 382 6.73 -0.54 23.09
C MET A 382 6.93 -1.83 23.91
N ASP A 383 7.09 -2.98 23.28
CA ASP A 383 7.42 -4.24 23.97
C ASP A 383 8.83 -4.20 24.59
N GLU A 384 9.81 -3.67 23.86
CA GLU A 384 11.19 -3.55 24.36
C GLU A 384 11.26 -2.58 25.55
N MET A 385 10.56 -1.46 25.48
CA MET A 385 10.47 -0.49 26.59
C MET A 385 9.72 -1.05 27.80
N ALA A 386 8.62 -1.77 27.59
CA ALA A 386 7.92 -2.47 28.68
C ALA A 386 8.84 -3.44 29.41
N LYS A 387 9.60 -4.23 28.67
CA LYS A 387 10.59 -5.17 29.24
C LYS A 387 11.68 -4.44 30.02
N LYS A 388 12.22 -3.33 29.50
CA LYS A 388 13.23 -2.52 30.19
C LYS A 388 12.70 -1.87 31.48
N ALA A 389 11.44 -1.44 31.47
CA ALA A 389 10.74 -0.89 32.63
C ALA A 389 10.29 -1.98 33.63
N GLY A 390 10.53 -3.26 33.33
CA GLY A 390 10.06 -4.38 34.17
C GLY A 390 8.54 -4.49 34.23
N ARG A 391 7.84 -4.07 33.17
CA ARG A 391 6.38 -3.96 33.11
C ARG A 391 5.81 -5.01 32.14
N ASP A 392 4.59 -5.44 32.44
CA ASP A 392 3.79 -6.23 31.51
C ASP A 392 3.49 -5.41 30.23
N PRO A 393 3.64 -5.95 29.00
CA PRO A 393 3.41 -5.23 27.75
C PRO A 393 2.01 -4.66 27.60
N LEU A 394 0.96 -5.34 28.10
CA LEU A 394 -0.39 -4.83 28.09
C LEU A 394 -0.54 -3.65 29.04
N ALA A 395 -0.12 -3.81 30.31
CA ALA A 395 -0.19 -2.76 31.32
C ALA A 395 0.60 -1.51 30.86
N PHE A 396 1.79 -1.70 30.29
CA PHE A 396 2.60 -0.59 29.79
C PHE A 396 1.88 0.21 28.70
N ARG A 397 1.26 -0.46 27.71
CA ARG A 397 0.47 0.21 26.68
C ARG A 397 -0.74 0.93 27.24
N LEU A 398 -1.46 0.30 28.17
CA LEU A 398 -2.64 0.90 28.78
C LEU A 398 -2.32 2.19 29.57
N ASP A 399 -1.15 2.28 30.17
CA ASP A 399 -0.69 3.48 30.87
C ASP A 399 -0.37 4.63 29.91
N HIS A 400 -0.09 4.35 28.64
CA HIS A 400 0.19 5.33 27.59
C HIS A 400 -1.02 5.60 26.66
N LEU A 401 -2.14 4.90 26.84
CA LEU A 401 -3.39 5.15 26.10
C LEU A 401 -4.41 5.88 26.97
N THR A 402 -4.04 7.06 27.46
CA THR A 402 -4.84 7.84 28.42
C THR A 402 -5.80 8.82 27.76
N ALA A 403 -5.73 8.97 26.43
CA ALA A 403 -6.56 9.88 25.63
C ALA A 403 -6.45 11.34 26.09
N GLN A 404 -5.25 11.82 26.32
CA GLN A 404 -4.97 13.21 26.71
C GLN A 404 -4.46 14.04 25.52
N GLY A 405 -4.56 15.37 25.62
CA GLY A 405 -4.04 16.32 24.63
C GLY A 405 -4.54 15.99 23.21
N LYS A 406 -3.61 15.87 22.26
CA LYS A 406 -3.92 15.50 20.86
C LYS A 406 -4.59 14.13 20.72
N ASN A 407 -4.42 13.26 21.70
CA ASN A 407 -4.94 11.90 21.72
C ASN A 407 -6.35 11.82 22.34
N ALA A 408 -6.91 12.93 22.80
CA ALA A 408 -8.27 13.00 23.36
C ALA A 408 -9.37 12.82 22.30
N GLY A 409 -9.07 13.04 21.03
CA GLY A 409 -10.04 12.90 19.93
C GLY A 409 -11.09 14.00 19.92
N THR A 410 -10.68 15.23 20.26
CA THR A 410 -11.56 16.40 20.31
C THR A 410 -11.94 16.94 18.92
N PRO A 411 -13.12 17.61 18.80
CA PRO A 411 -13.54 18.26 17.55
C PRO A 411 -12.47 19.21 16.95
N PRO A 412 -12.48 19.45 15.63
CA PRO A 412 -13.52 19.05 14.67
C PRO A 412 -13.44 17.59 14.24
N ASN A 413 -12.35 16.88 14.52
CA ASN A 413 -12.15 15.50 14.11
C ASN A 413 -12.53 14.56 15.27
N THR A 414 -13.82 14.36 15.51
CA THR A 414 -14.34 13.47 16.56
C THR A 414 -14.14 12.00 16.18
N VAL A 415 -12.89 11.58 16.08
CA VAL A 415 -12.54 10.18 15.82
C VAL A 415 -12.59 9.31 17.08
N GLY A 416 -12.85 9.91 18.25
CA GLY A 416 -13.07 9.21 19.50
C GLY A 416 -11.84 8.97 20.38
N GLY A 417 -10.66 9.43 19.99
CA GLY A 417 -9.44 9.42 20.80
C GLY A 417 -8.83 8.03 21.08
N ALA A 418 -7.71 8.05 21.81
CA ALA A 418 -6.91 6.84 22.13
C ALA A 418 -7.67 5.81 22.99
N HIS A 419 -8.74 6.21 23.69
CA HIS A 419 -9.54 5.27 24.48
C HIS A 419 -10.20 4.18 23.60
N ARG A 420 -10.48 4.46 22.32
CA ARG A 420 -10.99 3.45 21.38
C ARG A 420 -9.93 2.39 21.08
N LEU A 421 -8.68 2.79 20.87
CA LEU A 421 -7.56 1.87 20.71
C LEU A 421 -7.32 1.05 21.98
N ARG A 422 -7.38 1.71 23.15
CA ARG A 422 -7.32 1.06 24.46
C ARG A 422 -8.41 -0.03 24.60
N ASN A 423 -9.64 0.28 24.22
CA ASN A 423 -10.75 -0.67 24.28
C ASN A 423 -10.54 -1.85 23.32
N ALA A 424 -10.10 -1.60 22.07
CA ALA A 424 -9.77 -2.65 21.13
C ALA A 424 -8.68 -3.58 21.69
N LEU A 425 -7.64 -3.04 22.33
CA LEU A 425 -6.57 -3.82 22.95
C LEU A 425 -7.07 -4.66 24.12
N LEU A 426 -7.89 -4.11 25.02
CA LEU A 426 -8.48 -4.85 26.13
C LEU A 426 -9.37 -6.00 25.66
N VAL A 427 -10.17 -5.78 24.63
CA VAL A 427 -11.03 -6.82 24.04
C VAL A 427 -10.18 -7.92 23.40
N ALA A 428 -9.15 -7.58 22.63
CA ALA A 428 -8.25 -8.57 22.02
C ALA A 428 -7.53 -9.39 23.09
N ALA A 429 -6.95 -8.75 24.10
CA ALA A 429 -6.26 -9.43 25.21
C ALA A 429 -7.18 -10.36 26.00
N GLY A 430 -8.37 -9.88 26.38
CA GLY A 430 -9.36 -10.69 27.10
C GLY A 430 -9.84 -11.91 26.30
N ARG A 431 -10.12 -11.73 25.00
CA ARG A 431 -10.54 -12.82 24.11
C ARG A 431 -9.43 -13.83 23.80
N ALA A 432 -8.18 -13.40 23.79
CA ALA A 432 -7.03 -14.29 23.67
C ALA A 432 -6.74 -15.06 24.96
N GLY A 433 -7.22 -14.57 26.11
CA GLY A 433 -6.87 -15.08 27.44
C GLY A 433 -5.47 -14.68 27.87
N TYR A 434 -5.00 -13.51 27.44
CA TYR A 434 -3.67 -13.00 27.76
C TYR A 434 -3.49 -12.87 29.29
N GLY A 435 -2.39 -13.39 29.80
CA GLY A 435 -2.06 -13.38 31.24
C GLY A 435 -2.84 -14.35 32.12
N VAL A 436 -3.89 -15.03 31.60
CA VAL A 436 -4.71 -15.98 32.38
C VAL A 436 -4.76 -17.39 31.76
N LYS A 437 -4.59 -17.52 30.45
CA LYS A 437 -4.57 -18.82 29.76
C LYS A 437 -3.22 -19.50 30.01
N PRO A 438 -3.20 -20.76 30.53
CA PRO A 438 -1.97 -21.52 30.57
C PRO A 438 -1.41 -21.75 29.15
N LEU A 439 -0.14 -21.46 28.95
CA LEU A 439 0.57 -21.68 27.69
C LEU A 439 1.37 -22.98 27.74
N GLY A 440 1.45 -23.65 26.60
CA GLY A 440 2.30 -24.82 26.42
C GLY A 440 3.79 -24.45 26.49
N LYS A 441 4.63 -25.47 26.56
CA LYS A 441 6.09 -25.27 26.47
C LYS A 441 6.44 -24.62 25.12
N ASN A 442 7.29 -23.63 25.15
CA ASN A 442 7.73 -22.84 23.99
C ASN A 442 6.60 -22.07 23.27
N VAL A 443 5.46 -21.89 23.90
CA VAL A 443 4.34 -21.08 23.40
C VAL A 443 4.35 -19.73 24.11
N GLY A 444 4.20 -18.65 23.34
CA GLY A 444 4.11 -17.29 23.84
C GLY A 444 2.98 -16.50 23.19
N MET A 445 2.64 -15.37 23.81
CA MET A 445 1.71 -14.40 23.24
C MET A 445 2.40 -13.05 23.09
N GLY A 446 2.25 -12.45 21.91
CA GLY A 446 2.62 -11.06 21.63
C GLY A 446 1.39 -10.24 21.26
N MET A 447 1.48 -8.90 21.37
CA MET A 447 0.37 -8.01 21.04
C MET A 447 0.83 -6.77 20.30
N ALA A 448 -0.11 -6.18 19.53
CA ALA A 448 0.05 -4.89 18.90
C ALA A 448 -1.28 -4.13 18.90
N ALA A 449 -1.19 -2.80 18.99
CA ALA A 449 -2.34 -1.89 18.96
C ALA A 449 -2.09 -0.78 17.95
N VAL A 450 -2.83 -0.76 16.86
CA VAL A 450 -2.58 0.12 15.72
C VAL A 450 -3.85 0.89 15.33
N SER A 451 -3.66 2.06 14.73
CA SER A 451 -4.71 2.78 14.04
C SER A 451 -4.31 2.99 12.59
N SER A 452 -5.23 2.77 11.70
CA SER A 452 -4.97 2.97 10.28
C SER A 452 -6.10 3.82 9.69
N GLN A 453 -5.83 4.67 8.74
CA GLN A 453 -4.56 4.94 8.07
C GLN A 453 -4.01 6.29 8.51
N GLU A 454 -4.87 7.26 8.73
CA GLU A 454 -4.59 8.63 9.08
C GLU A 454 -5.25 8.98 10.41
N ARG A 455 -4.66 9.93 11.14
CA ARG A 455 -5.24 10.39 12.41
C ARG A 455 -6.64 10.99 12.25
N GLY A 456 -6.96 11.56 11.08
CA GLY A 456 -8.27 12.16 10.79
C GLY A 456 -9.39 11.14 10.53
N SER A 457 -9.07 9.92 10.13
CA SER A 457 -10.03 8.85 9.80
C SER A 457 -9.50 7.47 10.21
N PRO A 458 -9.24 7.26 11.50
CA PRO A 458 -8.62 6.03 11.98
C PRO A 458 -9.60 4.87 12.03
N THR A 459 -9.06 3.66 11.81
CA THR A 459 -9.64 2.40 12.23
C THR A 459 -8.81 1.86 13.38
N TRP A 460 -9.43 1.57 14.51
CA TRP A 460 -8.76 1.16 15.73
C TRP A 460 -8.66 -0.36 15.79
N THR A 461 -7.46 -0.89 15.81
CA THR A 461 -7.24 -2.34 15.72
C THR A 461 -6.25 -2.80 16.79
N ALA A 462 -6.53 -3.91 17.42
CA ALA A 462 -5.59 -4.61 18.27
C ALA A 462 -5.54 -6.10 17.92
N CYS A 463 -4.35 -6.67 18.05
CA CYS A 463 -4.07 -8.07 17.75
C CYS A 463 -3.33 -8.71 18.92
N VAL A 464 -3.68 -9.95 19.25
CA VAL A 464 -2.87 -10.85 20.09
C VAL A 464 -2.57 -12.10 19.27
N ALA A 465 -1.29 -12.37 19.07
CA ALA A 465 -0.81 -13.57 18.39
C ALA A 465 -0.26 -14.57 19.39
N GLU A 466 -0.74 -15.80 19.33
CA GLU A 466 -0.18 -16.96 20.06
C GLU A 466 0.74 -17.71 19.10
N VAL A 467 2.00 -17.85 19.45
CA VAL A 467 3.02 -18.48 18.64
C VAL A 467 3.76 -19.57 19.40
N GLU A 468 4.17 -20.60 18.68
CA GLU A 468 5.07 -21.64 19.19
C GLU A 468 6.42 -21.51 18.50
N VAL A 469 7.49 -21.54 19.27
CA VAL A 469 8.87 -21.42 18.77
C VAL A 469 9.61 -22.72 19.00
N ASN A 470 10.17 -23.29 17.95
CA ASN A 470 11.10 -24.42 18.08
C ASN A 470 12.47 -23.90 18.58
N PRO A 471 12.89 -24.23 19.81
CA PRO A 471 14.13 -23.68 20.35
C PRO A 471 15.41 -24.20 19.66
N GLN A 472 15.33 -25.29 18.89
CA GLN A 472 16.48 -25.86 18.17
C GLN A 472 16.66 -25.22 16.79
N SER A 473 15.57 -25.07 16.03
CA SER A 473 15.61 -24.50 14.66
C SER A 473 15.34 -23.00 14.62
N GLY A 474 14.66 -22.45 15.64
CA GLY A 474 14.16 -21.09 15.62
C GLY A 474 12.86 -20.91 14.83
N ASP A 475 12.29 -21.98 14.28
CA ASP A 475 11.04 -21.91 13.52
C ASP A 475 9.89 -21.41 14.39
N VAL A 476 9.10 -20.52 13.83
CA VAL A 476 7.93 -19.93 14.47
C VAL A 476 6.66 -20.45 13.80
N VAL A 477 5.74 -20.97 14.60
CA VAL A 477 4.41 -21.39 14.13
C VAL A 477 3.35 -20.51 14.76
N VAL A 478 2.58 -19.82 13.94
CA VAL A 478 1.44 -19.03 14.40
C VAL A 478 0.28 -19.97 14.71
N LYS A 479 -0.05 -20.10 15.99
CA LYS A 479 -1.11 -21.02 16.49
C LYS A 479 -2.48 -20.37 16.41
N LYS A 480 -2.57 -19.10 16.78
CA LYS A 480 -3.83 -18.35 16.83
C LYS A 480 -3.56 -16.86 16.76
N VAL A 481 -4.42 -16.16 16.04
CA VAL A 481 -4.48 -14.70 16.02
C VAL A 481 -5.86 -14.26 16.49
N THR A 482 -5.91 -13.37 17.47
CA THR A 482 -7.14 -12.77 17.99
C THR A 482 -7.10 -11.28 17.69
N ILE A 483 -8.07 -10.81 16.90
CA ILE A 483 -8.14 -9.41 16.48
C ILE A 483 -9.42 -8.77 17.00
N SER A 484 -9.30 -7.57 17.53
CA SER A 484 -10.40 -6.66 17.84
C SER A 484 -10.27 -5.41 16.99
N MET A 485 -11.37 -4.99 16.36
CA MET A 485 -11.37 -3.81 15.51
C MET A 485 -12.61 -2.95 15.78
N ASP A 486 -12.39 -1.66 15.97
CA ASP A 486 -13.43 -0.64 16.03
C ASP A 486 -13.37 0.19 14.73
N VAL A 487 -14.37 0.00 13.90
CA VAL A 487 -14.50 0.67 12.58
C VAL A 487 -15.54 1.81 12.62
N GLY A 488 -16.05 2.17 13.81
CA GLY A 488 -17.23 3.02 13.91
C GLY A 488 -18.48 2.33 13.37
N THR A 489 -19.18 2.96 12.45
CA THR A 489 -20.37 2.36 11.83
C THR A 489 -19.98 1.29 10.80
N ALA A 490 -20.14 0.03 11.16
CA ALA A 490 -19.96 -1.09 10.24
C ALA A 490 -21.14 -1.15 9.26
N VAL A 491 -20.94 -0.66 8.04
CA VAL A 491 -22.00 -0.65 6.99
C VAL A 491 -22.42 -2.08 6.64
N ASN A 492 -21.46 -2.98 6.44
CA ASN A 492 -21.69 -4.42 6.28
C ASN A 492 -20.77 -5.20 7.21
N PRO A 493 -21.23 -5.67 8.38
CA PRO A 493 -20.40 -6.35 9.36
C PRO A 493 -19.68 -7.59 8.82
N GLU A 494 -20.33 -8.38 7.95
CA GLU A 494 -19.70 -9.55 7.34
C GLU A 494 -18.56 -9.15 6.38
N GLY A 495 -18.74 -8.06 5.63
CA GLY A 495 -17.69 -7.48 4.80
C GLY A 495 -16.48 -7.03 5.63
N VAL A 496 -16.73 -6.37 6.76
CA VAL A 496 -15.67 -5.97 7.72
C VAL A 496 -14.91 -7.19 8.22
N LYS A 497 -15.64 -8.24 8.66
CA LYS A 497 -15.01 -9.48 9.15
C LYS A 497 -14.09 -10.13 8.11
N LYS A 498 -14.56 -10.25 6.85
CA LYS A 498 -13.75 -10.78 5.75
C LYS A 498 -12.50 -9.96 5.47
N GLN A 499 -12.58 -8.62 5.57
CA GLN A 499 -11.42 -7.76 5.43
C GLN A 499 -10.42 -7.94 6.58
N ILE A 500 -10.89 -8.14 7.81
CA ILE A 500 -10.03 -8.43 8.98
C ILE A 500 -9.30 -9.76 8.78
N GLU A 501 -10.02 -10.83 8.45
CA GLU A 501 -9.46 -12.16 8.23
C GLU A 501 -8.42 -12.16 7.09
N GLY A 502 -8.77 -11.55 5.94
CA GLY A 502 -7.86 -11.44 4.80
C GLY A 502 -6.62 -10.59 5.10
N SER A 503 -6.76 -9.50 5.88
CA SER A 503 -5.61 -8.67 6.27
C SER A 503 -4.70 -9.35 7.28
N ALA A 504 -5.24 -10.17 8.18
CA ALA A 504 -4.46 -10.95 9.11
C ALA A 504 -3.56 -11.96 8.39
N LEU A 505 -4.11 -12.71 7.43
CA LEU A 505 -3.33 -13.65 6.62
C LEU A 505 -2.26 -12.94 5.79
N TYR A 506 -2.61 -11.81 5.19
CA TYR A 506 -1.67 -10.99 4.43
C TYR A 506 -0.52 -10.46 5.31
N GLY A 507 -0.84 -9.99 6.53
CA GLY A 507 0.15 -9.53 7.50
C GLY A 507 1.08 -10.64 8.00
N ILE A 508 0.56 -11.85 8.21
CA ILE A 508 1.38 -13.03 8.56
C ILE A 508 2.33 -13.38 7.42
N SER A 509 1.85 -13.35 6.17
CA SER A 509 2.68 -13.59 4.98
C SER A 509 3.83 -12.59 4.90
N LEU A 510 3.54 -11.29 5.03
CA LEU A 510 4.54 -10.23 5.06
C LEU A 510 5.58 -10.40 6.19
N ALA A 511 5.13 -10.85 7.37
CA ALA A 511 6.00 -10.99 8.53
C ALA A 511 6.93 -12.20 8.46
N MET A 512 6.51 -13.28 7.77
CA MET A 512 7.19 -14.57 7.82
C MET A 512 7.87 -15.00 6.53
N TYR A 513 7.41 -14.49 5.36
CA TYR A 513 7.81 -15.08 4.07
C TYR A 513 8.16 -14.08 2.98
N GLU A 514 7.60 -12.85 3.03
CA GLU A 514 7.69 -11.95 1.89
C GLU A 514 8.92 -11.06 1.95
N GLU A 515 9.91 -11.42 1.14
CA GLU A 515 11.07 -10.60 0.79
C GLU A 515 11.34 -10.77 -0.72
N LEU A 516 11.62 -9.66 -1.43
CA LEU A 516 11.92 -9.64 -2.86
C LEU A 516 13.38 -9.20 -3.11
#